data_348af38965c6c4b45d10825923ae7d9e
#
_entry.id   348af38965c6c4b45d10825923ae7d9e
#
_cell.length_a   1.000
_cell.length_b   1.000
_cell.length_c   1.000
_cell.angle_alpha   90.00
_cell.angle_beta   90.00
_cell.angle_gamma   90.00
#
_symmetry.space_group_name_H-M   'P 1'
#
loop_
_entity.id
_entity.type
_entity.pdbx_description
1 polymer ?
#
loop_
_entity_poly.entity_id
_entity_poly.type
_entity_poly.pdbx_seq_one_letter_code
_entity_poly.pdbx_strand_id
1 'polypeptide(L)'
;MTAEPATSRAIRVLLADDQHLVRTGFRVILEVEDDIHVVGEAADGERAVSMARALRPDVVLMDVEMPRVDGLEATRRIVADVDRPHGPAVLILTTFDRDDYLFAALRAGASGFLLKNGTPEALVAAIRVVARGDGLIAPELTRRVIAAFAGPGGEPTTTAVALPELTPREHEVLVLVASGANNAEIAAALRLGEATVKTHVSRVLAKLGLRDRVQAVVFAYEHGVVRPGG
;
A
#
# COMPACT_ATOMS: atom_id res chain seq x y z
N MET A 1 -40.02 9.33 0.54
CA MET A 1 -38.80 9.86 -0.12
C MET A 1 -37.66 8.96 0.31
N THR A 2 -37.50 7.84 -0.40
CA THR A 2 -36.44 6.86 -0.19
C THR A 2 -35.15 7.42 -0.75
N ALA A 3 -34.16 7.66 0.12
CA ALA A 3 -32.82 8.04 -0.30
C ALA A 3 -32.26 6.90 -1.16
N GLU A 4 -31.98 7.16 -2.44
CA GLU A 4 -31.18 6.25 -3.27
C GLU A 4 -29.83 6.01 -2.57
N PRO A 5 -29.37 4.74 -2.46
CA PRO A 5 -28.03 4.46 -1.99
C PRO A 5 -27.05 5.11 -2.97
N ALA A 6 -26.17 5.97 -2.46
CA ALA A 6 -25.05 6.50 -3.22
C ALA A 6 -24.33 5.31 -3.85
N THR A 7 -24.42 5.17 -5.18
CA THR A 7 -23.71 4.17 -5.96
C THR A 7 -22.22 4.38 -5.72
N SER A 8 -21.63 3.57 -4.84
CA SER A 8 -20.18 3.54 -4.63
C SER A 8 -19.54 3.23 -5.98
N ARG A 9 -18.70 4.13 -6.47
CA ARG A 9 -17.98 3.94 -7.72
C ARG A 9 -17.18 2.63 -7.63
N ALA A 10 -17.38 1.75 -8.61
CA ALA A 10 -16.67 0.49 -8.67
C ALA A 10 -15.14 0.67 -8.71
N ILE A 11 -14.42 -0.17 -7.97
CA ILE A 11 -12.95 -0.17 -7.90
C ILE A 11 -12.41 -0.77 -9.20
N ARG A 12 -11.60 -0.03 -9.91
CA ARG A 12 -10.98 -0.41 -11.19
C ARG A 12 -9.64 -1.09 -10.93
N VAL A 13 -9.48 -2.35 -11.31
CA VAL A 13 -8.30 -3.16 -11.04
C VAL A 13 -7.56 -3.50 -12.34
N LEU A 14 -6.25 -3.29 -12.38
CA LEU A 14 -5.34 -3.79 -13.40
C LEU A 14 -4.60 -5.02 -12.85
N LEU A 15 -4.60 -6.13 -13.58
CA LEU A 15 -3.85 -7.34 -13.25
C LEU A 15 -2.51 -7.33 -14.00
N ALA A 16 -1.40 -7.51 -13.29
CA ALA A 16 -0.06 -7.61 -13.88
C ALA A 16 0.67 -8.84 -13.33
N ASP A 17 0.82 -9.86 -14.16
CA ASP A 17 1.43 -11.15 -13.85
C ASP A 17 1.87 -11.79 -15.16
N ASP A 18 2.99 -12.48 -15.24
CA ASP A 18 3.45 -13.11 -16.48
C ASP A 18 2.68 -14.42 -16.77
N GLN A 19 2.11 -15.06 -15.76
CA GLN A 19 1.40 -16.32 -15.85
C GLN A 19 -0.08 -16.11 -16.22
N HIS A 20 -0.45 -16.48 -17.43
CA HIS A 20 -1.83 -16.34 -17.92
C HIS A 20 -2.87 -17.04 -17.02
N LEU A 21 -2.55 -18.24 -16.51
CA LEU A 21 -3.47 -18.99 -15.65
C LEU A 21 -3.74 -18.25 -14.34
N VAL A 22 -2.73 -17.62 -13.77
CA VAL A 22 -2.86 -16.82 -12.53
C VAL A 22 -3.75 -15.61 -12.77
N ARG A 23 -3.53 -14.85 -13.87
CA ARG A 23 -4.40 -13.72 -14.23
C ARG A 23 -5.85 -14.14 -14.43
N THR A 24 -6.07 -15.27 -15.15
CA THR A 24 -7.43 -15.82 -15.33
C THR A 24 -8.07 -16.18 -13.99
N GLY A 25 -7.34 -16.79 -13.08
CA GLY A 25 -7.84 -17.13 -11.75
C GLY A 25 -8.25 -15.89 -10.95
N PHE A 26 -7.40 -14.86 -10.91
CA PHE A 26 -7.74 -13.60 -10.23
C PHE A 26 -8.91 -12.88 -10.89
N ARG A 27 -9.01 -12.88 -12.22
CA ARG A 27 -10.15 -12.32 -12.93
C ARG A 27 -11.45 -12.98 -12.48
N VAL A 28 -11.52 -14.31 -12.47
CA VAL A 28 -12.71 -15.07 -12.05
C VAL A 28 -13.10 -14.74 -10.62
N ILE A 29 -12.12 -14.64 -9.70
CA ILE A 29 -12.38 -14.27 -8.30
C ILE A 29 -12.97 -12.85 -8.21
N LEU A 30 -12.44 -11.90 -8.97
CA LEU A 30 -12.83 -10.50 -8.87
C LEU A 30 -14.14 -10.19 -9.62
N GLU A 31 -14.48 -10.92 -10.68
CA GLU A 31 -15.72 -10.76 -11.44
C GLU A 31 -16.98 -11.18 -10.67
N VAL A 32 -16.83 -11.89 -9.55
CA VAL A 32 -17.94 -12.24 -8.65
C VAL A 32 -18.37 -11.05 -7.79
N GLU A 33 -17.49 -10.05 -7.63
CA GLU A 33 -17.72 -8.89 -6.75
C GLU A 33 -18.34 -7.72 -7.53
N ASP A 34 -19.51 -7.26 -7.11
CA ASP A 34 -20.25 -6.18 -7.80
C ASP A 34 -19.52 -4.82 -7.79
N ASP A 35 -18.63 -4.60 -6.81
CA ASP A 35 -17.92 -3.35 -6.58
C ASP A 35 -16.49 -3.34 -7.14
N ILE A 36 -16.05 -4.41 -7.83
CA ILE A 36 -14.69 -4.53 -8.39
C ILE A 36 -14.74 -4.86 -9.89
N HIS A 37 -13.99 -4.12 -10.70
CA HIS A 37 -13.92 -4.34 -12.14
C HIS A 37 -12.49 -4.47 -12.63
N VAL A 38 -12.16 -5.59 -13.25
CA VAL A 38 -10.88 -5.79 -13.94
C VAL A 38 -10.90 -5.01 -15.24
N VAL A 39 -10.11 -3.93 -15.31
CA VAL A 39 -10.07 -3.02 -16.46
C VAL A 39 -8.98 -3.38 -17.46
N GLY A 40 -8.08 -4.29 -17.13
CA GLY A 40 -7.03 -4.74 -18.04
C GLY A 40 -6.13 -5.80 -17.44
N GLU A 41 -5.31 -6.41 -18.32
CA GLU A 41 -4.31 -7.42 -17.96
C GLU A 41 -2.97 -7.11 -18.66
N ALA A 42 -1.88 -7.18 -17.92
CA ALA A 42 -0.51 -7.03 -18.39
C ALA A 42 0.28 -8.32 -18.11
N ALA A 43 1.06 -8.76 -19.09
CA ALA A 43 1.90 -9.95 -18.97
C ALA A 43 3.36 -9.62 -18.63
N ASP A 44 3.68 -8.35 -18.39
CA ASP A 44 5.00 -7.85 -18.02
C ASP A 44 4.89 -6.43 -17.44
N GLY A 45 5.97 -5.99 -16.78
CA GLY A 45 6.00 -4.70 -16.10
C GLY A 45 5.92 -3.50 -17.05
N GLU A 46 6.46 -3.59 -18.27
CA GLU A 46 6.41 -2.50 -19.23
C GLU A 46 4.96 -2.24 -19.70
N ARG A 47 4.23 -3.31 -20.00
CA ARG A 47 2.81 -3.25 -20.29
C ARG A 47 2.00 -2.75 -19.10
N ALA A 48 2.32 -3.20 -17.88
CA ALA A 48 1.66 -2.74 -16.66
C ALA A 48 1.77 -1.21 -16.50
N VAL A 49 2.96 -0.63 -16.68
CA VAL A 49 3.18 0.83 -16.63
C VAL A 49 2.37 1.55 -17.70
N SER A 50 2.43 1.08 -18.96
CA SER A 50 1.70 1.69 -20.07
C SER A 50 0.19 1.65 -19.85
N MET A 51 -0.34 0.49 -19.42
CA MET A 51 -1.77 0.32 -19.17
C MET A 51 -2.24 1.08 -17.94
N ALA A 52 -1.43 1.20 -16.88
CA ALA A 52 -1.76 2.01 -15.71
C ALA A 52 -1.97 3.49 -16.07
N ARG A 53 -1.17 4.04 -17.01
CA ARG A 53 -1.36 5.39 -17.54
C ARG A 53 -2.63 5.51 -18.37
N ALA A 54 -2.84 4.57 -19.29
CA ALA A 54 -3.97 4.63 -20.24
C ALA A 54 -5.32 4.36 -19.58
N LEU A 55 -5.40 3.33 -18.74
CA LEU A 55 -6.65 2.87 -18.13
C LEU A 55 -7.01 3.57 -16.84
N ARG A 56 -6.04 4.20 -16.17
CA ARG A 56 -6.21 4.87 -14.87
C ARG A 56 -6.94 3.98 -13.85
N PRO A 57 -6.41 2.79 -13.53
CA PRO A 57 -6.99 1.94 -12.50
C PRO A 57 -6.93 2.61 -11.13
N ASP A 58 -7.72 2.14 -10.18
CA ASP A 58 -7.65 2.54 -8.77
C ASP A 58 -6.62 1.67 -8.03
N VAL A 59 -6.52 0.38 -8.43
CA VAL A 59 -5.57 -0.59 -7.87
C VAL A 59 -4.86 -1.34 -8.98
N VAL A 60 -3.56 -1.59 -8.82
CA VAL A 60 -2.78 -2.52 -9.65
C VAL A 60 -2.39 -3.71 -8.78
N LEU A 61 -2.83 -4.92 -9.16
CA LEU A 61 -2.29 -6.16 -8.63
C LEU A 61 -1.03 -6.49 -9.41
N MET A 62 0.12 -6.52 -8.74
CA MET A 62 1.42 -6.57 -9.38
C MET A 62 2.22 -7.78 -8.90
N ASP A 63 2.52 -8.69 -9.80
CA ASP A 63 3.51 -9.73 -9.51
C ASP A 63 4.92 -9.14 -9.42
N VAL A 64 5.76 -9.72 -8.58
CA VAL A 64 7.17 -9.30 -8.45
C VAL A 64 7.99 -9.80 -9.63
N GLU A 65 7.87 -11.09 -9.97
CA GLU A 65 8.70 -11.75 -10.96
C GLU A 65 8.04 -11.72 -12.35
N MET A 66 8.40 -10.73 -13.13
CA MET A 66 7.94 -10.62 -14.53
C MET A 66 9.12 -10.40 -15.48
N PRO A 67 9.02 -10.83 -16.75
CA PRO A 67 10.08 -10.65 -17.74
C PRO A 67 10.24 -9.16 -18.12
N ARG A 68 11.43 -8.80 -18.61
CA ARG A 68 11.86 -7.48 -19.09
C ARG A 68 11.91 -6.42 -17.98
N VAL A 69 10.79 -5.97 -17.51
CA VAL A 69 10.65 -5.05 -16.38
C VAL A 69 9.95 -5.82 -15.27
N ASP A 70 10.64 -6.01 -14.15
CA ASP A 70 10.05 -6.68 -12.98
C ASP A 70 8.99 -5.80 -12.30
N GLY A 71 8.20 -6.41 -11.41
CA GLY A 71 7.10 -5.71 -10.76
C GLY A 71 7.56 -4.61 -9.81
N LEU A 72 8.74 -4.70 -9.25
CA LEU A 72 9.28 -3.66 -8.36
C LEU A 72 9.65 -2.40 -9.14
N GLU A 73 10.32 -2.58 -10.29
CA GLU A 73 10.65 -1.46 -11.18
C GLU A 73 9.38 -0.88 -11.83
N ALA A 74 8.42 -1.73 -12.22
CA ALA A 74 7.12 -1.28 -12.72
C ALA A 74 6.39 -0.45 -11.66
N THR A 75 6.40 -0.89 -10.40
CA THR A 75 5.82 -0.15 -9.26
C THR A 75 6.46 1.23 -9.12
N ARG A 76 7.81 1.32 -9.12
CA ARG A 76 8.50 2.62 -9.05
C ARG A 76 8.05 3.57 -10.16
N ARG A 77 7.96 3.09 -11.40
CA ARG A 77 7.55 3.91 -12.56
C ARG A 77 6.08 4.35 -12.48
N ILE A 78 5.19 3.48 -11.98
CA ILE A 78 3.77 3.82 -11.80
C ILE A 78 3.60 4.85 -10.70
N VAL A 79 4.34 4.70 -9.60
CA VAL A 79 4.27 5.59 -8.44
C VAL A 79 4.90 6.95 -8.72
N ALA A 80 6.00 6.98 -9.49
CA ALA A 80 6.70 8.21 -9.85
C ALA A 80 6.00 9.04 -10.94
N ASP A 81 4.85 8.61 -11.45
CA ASP A 81 4.12 9.34 -12.49
C ASP A 81 3.57 10.66 -11.94
N VAL A 82 4.29 11.74 -12.25
CA VAL A 82 4.01 13.11 -11.76
C VAL A 82 2.68 13.69 -12.25
N ASP A 83 2.15 13.17 -13.37
CA ASP A 83 0.86 13.60 -13.91
C ASP A 83 -0.32 13.10 -13.06
N ARG A 84 -0.02 12.32 -12.03
CA ARG A 84 -1.03 11.69 -11.20
C ARG A 84 -0.62 11.64 -9.72
N PRO A 85 -0.71 12.77 -8.99
CA PRO A 85 -0.29 12.87 -7.57
C PRO A 85 -0.99 11.87 -6.64
N HIS A 86 -2.17 11.34 -7.06
CA HIS A 86 -2.87 10.22 -6.41
C HIS A 86 -2.98 9.06 -7.40
N GLY A 87 -1.83 8.53 -7.85
CA GLY A 87 -1.76 7.35 -8.72
C GLY A 87 -2.44 6.11 -8.13
N PRO A 88 -2.53 5.00 -8.88
CA PRO A 88 -3.16 3.79 -8.40
C PRO A 88 -2.43 3.27 -7.15
N ALA A 89 -3.16 2.68 -6.22
CA ALA A 89 -2.54 1.86 -5.19
C ALA A 89 -1.92 0.61 -5.83
N VAL A 90 -0.69 0.26 -5.48
CA VAL A 90 -0.05 -0.96 -5.99
C VAL A 90 -0.02 -2.00 -4.88
N LEU A 91 -0.75 -3.10 -5.09
CA LEU A 91 -0.76 -4.27 -4.22
C LEU A 91 0.15 -5.34 -4.84
N ILE A 92 1.29 -5.60 -4.22
CA ILE A 92 2.23 -6.63 -4.66
C ILE A 92 1.67 -8.01 -4.33
N LEU A 93 1.71 -8.91 -5.31
CA LEU A 93 1.39 -10.33 -5.15
C LEU A 93 2.66 -11.15 -5.41
N THR A 94 2.96 -12.12 -4.52
CA THR A 94 4.12 -13.00 -4.68
C THR A 94 3.85 -14.40 -4.16
N THR A 95 4.52 -15.39 -4.74
CA THR A 95 4.52 -16.75 -4.23
C THR A 95 5.52 -16.98 -3.09
N PHE A 96 6.49 -16.06 -2.94
CA PHE A 96 7.60 -16.21 -2.00
C PHE A 96 7.44 -15.32 -0.78
N ASP A 97 7.54 -15.93 0.38
CA ASP A 97 7.59 -15.26 1.67
C ASP A 97 9.06 -14.85 1.99
N ARG A 98 9.67 -14.03 1.11
CA ARG A 98 11.03 -13.52 1.27
C ARG A 98 11.03 -12.08 1.72
N ASP A 99 11.74 -11.81 2.82
CA ASP A 99 11.85 -10.47 3.39
C ASP A 99 12.42 -9.45 2.40
N ASP A 100 13.40 -9.86 1.57
CA ASP A 100 14.03 -8.99 0.58
C ASP A 100 13.01 -8.37 -0.39
N TYR A 101 12.02 -9.15 -0.85
CA TYR A 101 10.97 -8.65 -1.74
C TYR A 101 9.99 -7.71 -1.04
N LEU A 102 9.65 -8.00 0.22
CA LEU A 102 8.79 -7.13 1.00
C LEU A 102 9.38 -5.71 1.12
N PHE A 103 10.66 -5.61 1.52
CA PHE A 103 11.33 -4.31 1.67
C PHE A 103 11.53 -3.59 0.35
N ALA A 104 11.93 -4.32 -0.68
CA ALA A 104 12.08 -3.75 -2.02
C ALA A 104 10.74 -3.21 -2.54
N ALA A 105 9.61 -3.91 -2.28
CA ALA A 105 8.27 -3.48 -2.64
C ALA A 105 7.86 -2.20 -1.91
N LEU A 106 8.09 -2.14 -0.60
CA LEU A 106 7.77 -0.96 0.22
C LEU A 106 8.57 0.28 -0.24
N ARG A 107 9.88 0.11 -0.49
CA ARG A 107 10.74 1.18 -1.03
C ARG A 107 10.37 1.58 -2.47
N ALA A 108 9.83 0.64 -3.25
CA ALA A 108 9.29 0.94 -4.58
C ALA A 108 7.99 1.75 -4.53
N GLY A 109 7.38 1.91 -3.36
CA GLY A 109 6.14 2.66 -3.17
C GLY A 109 4.88 1.80 -3.22
N ALA A 110 4.98 0.49 -3.00
CA ALA A 110 3.80 -0.38 -2.90
C ALA A 110 2.90 0.05 -1.73
N SER A 111 1.59 0.03 -1.97
CA SER A 111 0.55 0.34 -0.97
C SER A 111 0.15 -0.88 -0.13
N GLY A 112 0.59 -2.08 -0.55
CA GLY A 112 0.33 -3.33 0.16
C GLY A 112 1.10 -4.50 -0.44
N PHE A 113 1.05 -5.61 0.30
CA PHE A 113 1.73 -6.85 -0.06
C PHE A 113 0.87 -8.04 0.37
N LEU A 114 0.70 -9.02 -0.51
CA LEU A 114 -0.09 -10.22 -0.27
C LEU A 114 0.58 -11.44 -0.90
N LEU A 115 0.45 -12.59 -0.25
CA LEU A 115 0.90 -13.86 -0.82
C LEU A 115 -0.15 -14.40 -1.80
N LYS A 116 0.27 -14.94 -2.96
CA LYS A 116 -0.61 -15.53 -3.99
C LYS A 116 -1.35 -16.79 -3.51
N ASN A 117 -0.90 -17.43 -2.41
CA ASN A 117 -1.55 -18.57 -1.79
C ASN A 117 -2.62 -18.18 -0.75
N GLY A 118 -2.93 -16.90 -0.61
CA GLY A 118 -4.02 -16.41 0.25
C GLY A 118 -5.39 -16.82 -0.26
N THR A 119 -6.42 -16.62 0.59
CA THR A 119 -7.81 -16.91 0.19
C THR A 119 -8.36 -15.81 -0.74
N PRO A 120 -9.35 -16.15 -1.60
CA PRO A 120 -10.05 -15.16 -2.43
C PRO A 120 -10.59 -13.98 -1.62
N GLU A 121 -11.15 -14.22 -0.44
CA GLU A 121 -11.72 -13.21 0.44
C GLU A 121 -10.63 -12.24 0.95
N ALA A 122 -9.43 -12.76 1.25
CA ALA A 122 -8.30 -11.93 1.68
C ALA A 122 -7.84 -11.00 0.54
N LEU A 123 -7.81 -11.48 -0.70
CA LEU A 123 -7.48 -10.67 -1.88
C LEU A 123 -8.50 -9.55 -2.08
N VAL A 124 -9.79 -9.87 -2.06
CA VAL A 124 -10.89 -8.91 -2.21
C VAL A 124 -10.85 -7.86 -1.10
N ALA A 125 -10.68 -8.28 0.16
CA ALA A 125 -10.55 -7.37 1.30
C ALA A 125 -9.33 -6.43 1.14
N ALA A 126 -8.18 -6.97 0.70
CA ALA A 126 -6.97 -6.20 0.45
C ALA A 126 -7.18 -5.10 -0.61
N ILE A 127 -7.82 -5.46 -1.74
CA ILE A 127 -8.14 -4.49 -2.81
C ILE A 127 -9.00 -3.34 -2.26
N ARG A 128 -10.06 -3.68 -1.49
CA ARG A 128 -10.94 -2.66 -0.89
C ARG A 128 -10.22 -1.75 0.09
N VAL A 129 -9.28 -2.27 0.85
CA VAL A 129 -8.48 -1.49 1.80
C VAL A 129 -7.56 -0.53 1.07
N VAL A 130 -6.74 -1.02 0.11
CA VAL A 130 -5.77 -0.17 -0.58
C VAL A 130 -6.45 0.85 -1.50
N ALA A 131 -7.62 0.53 -2.06
CA ALA A 131 -8.41 1.46 -2.87
C ALA A 131 -8.93 2.67 -2.08
N ARG A 132 -9.06 2.55 -0.74
CA ARG A 132 -9.45 3.66 0.15
C ARG A 132 -8.26 4.52 0.60
N GLY A 133 -7.05 4.17 0.20
CA GLY A 133 -5.82 4.80 0.66
C GLY A 133 -5.38 4.35 2.07
N ASP A 134 -6.06 3.37 2.63
CA ASP A 134 -5.70 2.75 3.91
C ASP A 134 -4.65 1.67 3.62
N GLY A 135 -3.37 1.99 3.47
CA GLY A 135 -2.34 1.01 3.13
C GLY A 135 -2.48 -0.31 3.92
N LEU A 136 -2.33 -1.44 3.24
CA LEU A 136 -2.47 -2.77 3.84
C LEU A 136 -1.09 -3.37 4.12
N ILE A 137 -0.68 -3.31 5.36
CA ILE A 137 0.35 -4.23 5.87
C ILE A 137 -0.36 -5.18 6.84
N ALA A 138 -0.42 -6.46 6.51
CA ALA A 138 -0.90 -7.46 7.45
C ALA A 138 -0.09 -7.37 8.77
N PRO A 139 -0.67 -7.59 9.95
CA PRO A 139 0.04 -7.45 11.23
C PRO A 139 1.33 -8.29 11.31
N GLU A 140 1.35 -9.45 10.66
CA GLU A 140 2.53 -10.31 10.54
C GLU A 140 3.64 -9.62 9.74
N LEU A 141 3.28 -8.96 8.64
CA LEU A 141 4.21 -8.23 7.78
C LEU A 141 4.69 -6.93 8.44
N THR A 142 3.85 -6.25 9.20
CA THR A 142 4.26 -5.07 9.98
C THR A 142 5.39 -5.45 10.95
N ARG A 143 5.27 -6.57 11.67
CA ARG A 143 6.33 -7.06 12.57
C ARG A 143 7.61 -7.40 11.83
N ARG A 144 7.53 -7.95 10.63
CA ARG A 144 8.71 -8.26 9.78
C ARG A 144 9.37 -7.00 9.26
N VAL A 145 8.58 -5.99 8.85
CA VAL A 145 9.08 -4.66 8.47
C VAL A 145 9.85 -4.05 9.65
N ILE A 146 9.26 -4.05 10.83
CA ILE A 146 9.90 -3.57 12.05
C ILE A 146 11.22 -4.31 12.33
N ALA A 147 11.20 -5.66 12.26
CA ALA A 147 12.37 -6.49 12.55
C ALA A 147 13.54 -6.25 11.58
N ALA A 148 13.27 -5.95 10.31
CA ALA A 148 14.32 -5.73 9.34
C ALA A 148 14.93 -4.32 9.40
N PHE A 149 14.17 -3.32 9.77
CA PHE A 149 14.76 -2.02 10.15
C PHE A 149 15.55 -2.11 11.47
N ALA A 150 15.35 -3.18 12.27
CA ALA A 150 16.11 -3.50 13.47
C ALA A 150 17.44 -4.21 13.20
N GLY A 151 17.68 -4.71 12.00
CA GLY A 151 18.87 -5.50 11.65
C GLY A 151 20.16 -4.68 11.65
N PRO A 152 21.34 -5.35 11.78
CA PRO A 152 22.65 -4.71 11.94
C PRO A 152 23.17 -3.95 10.70
N GLY A 153 22.36 -3.78 9.65
CA GLY A 153 22.68 -3.02 8.44
C GLY A 153 21.88 -1.74 8.25
N GLY A 154 20.94 -1.45 9.13
CA GLY A 154 20.19 -0.19 9.13
C GLY A 154 20.96 0.91 9.84
N GLU A 155 22.10 1.35 9.29
CA GLU A 155 22.64 2.65 9.72
C GLU A 155 21.56 3.68 9.38
N PRO A 156 21.07 4.42 10.40
CA PRO A 156 20.24 5.57 10.10
C PRO A 156 21.12 6.49 9.26
N THR A 157 20.72 6.75 8.04
CA THR A 157 21.26 7.90 7.31
C THR A 157 20.88 9.11 8.14
N THR A 158 21.80 9.50 9.03
CA THR A 158 21.74 10.68 9.88
C THR A 158 21.98 11.93 9.02
N THR A 159 21.17 12.08 8.00
CA THR A 159 20.87 13.41 7.51
C THR A 159 19.62 13.79 8.30
N ALA A 160 19.77 14.69 9.27
CA ALA A 160 18.64 15.34 9.93
C ALA A 160 17.87 16.09 8.84
N VAL A 161 17.02 15.38 8.11
CA VAL A 161 16.04 15.99 7.22
C VAL A 161 15.11 16.73 8.18
N ALA A 162 15.06 18.04 8.06
CA ALA A 162 14.10 18.85 8.80
C ALA A 162 12.72 18.29 8.47
N LEU A 163 12.15 17.53 9.41
CA LEU A 163 10.79 17.01 9.25
C LEU A 163 9.87 18.22 9.11
N PRO A 164 8.94 18.23 8.16
CA PRO A 164 7.87 19.23 8.15
C PRO A 164 7.26 19.27 9.55
N GLU A 165 6.94 20.46 10.04
CA GLU A 165 6.45 20.63 11.42
C GLU A 165 5.11 19.89 11.59
N LEU A 166 5.20 18.67 12.09
CA LEU A 166 4.04 17.95 12.60
C LEU A 166 3.66 18.57 13.95
N THR A 167 2.37 18.76 14.17
CA THR A 167 1.90 19.09 15.52
C THR A 167 2.21 17.93 16.48
N PRO A 168 2.28 18.15 17.80
CA PRO A 168 2.51 17.07 18.77
C PRO A 168 1.52 15.91 18.57
N ARG A 169 0.27 16.21 18.23
CA ARG A 169 -0.76 15.20 18.01
C ARG A 169 -0.56 14.40 16.72
N GLU A 170 -0.12 15.04 15.67
CA GLU A 170 0.22 14.37 14.40
C GLU A 170 1.45 13.48 14.57
N HIS A 171 2.43 13.91 15.37
CA HIS A 171 3.60 13.09 15.70
C HIS A 171 3.21 11.84 16.51
N GLU A 172 2.36 11.97 17.55
CA GLU A 172 1.82 10.83 18.32
C GLU A 172 1.10 9.83 17.40
N VAL A 173 0.29 10.34 16.47
CA VAL A 173 -0.42 9.50 15.47
C VAL A 173 0.58 8.80 14.56
N LEU A 174 1.62 9.48 14.05
CA LEU A 174 2.65 8.87 13.22
C LEU A 174 3.39 7.73 13.95
N VAL A 175 3.74 7.92 15.21
CA VAL A 175 4.39 6.88 16.04
C VAL A 175 3.50 5.65 16.17
N LEU A 176 2.20 5.83 16.44
CA LEU A 176 1.25 4.71 16.55
C LEU A 176 0.99 4.04 15.19
N VAL A 177 0.94 4.81 14.10
CA VAL A 177 0.89 4.25 12.74
C VAL A 177 2.11 3.38 12.48
N ALA A 178 3.29 3.86 12.82
CA ALA A 178 4.54 3.15 12.62
C ALA A 178 4.67 1.88 13.48
N SER A 179 4.03 1.84 14.65
CA SER A 179 3.95 0.64 15.47
C SER A 179 2.92 -0.39 14.94
N GLY A 180 2.21 -0.08 13.84
CA GLY A 180 1.23 -0.96 13.21
C GLY A 180 -0.19 -0.87 13.77
N ALA A 181 -0.47 0.07 14.70
CA ALA A 181 -1.80 0.22 15.29
C ALA A 181 -2.83 0.66 14.24
N ASN A 182 -3.99 0.04 14.17
CA ASN A 182 -5.11 0.46 13.31
C ASN A 182 -5.82 1.70 13.87
N ASN A 183 -6.78 2.28 13.11
CA ASN A 183 -7.44 3.52 13.52
C ASN A 183 -8.25 3.37 14.83
N ALA A 184 -8.86 2.21 15.08
CA ALA A 184 -9.59 1.95 16.32
C ALA A 184 -8.62 1.85 17.52
N GLU A 185 -7.47 1.20 17.35
CA GLU A 185 -6.41 1.11 18.38
C GLU A 185 -5.81 2.47 18.67
N ILE A 186 -5.53 3.29 17.65
CA ILE A 186 -5.07 4.67 17.80
C ILE A 186 -6.13 5.52 18.52
N ALA A 187 -7.40 5.36 18.14
CA ALA A 187 -8.51 6.06 18.79
C ALA A 187 -8.60 5.74 20.28
N ALA A 188 -8.49 4.47 20.64
CA ALA A 188 -8.46 4.01 22.02
C ALA A 188 -7.26 4.57 22.77
N ALA A 189 -6.03 4.45 22.23
CA ALA A 189 -4.80 4.92 22.85
C ALA A 189 -4.79 6.43 23.10
N LEU A 190 -5.32 7.20 22.16
CA LEU A 190 -5.31 8.65 22.18
C LEU A 190 -6.61 9.27 22.73
N ARG A 191 -7.59 8.45 23.11
CA ARG A 191 -8.93 8.86 23.57
C ARG A 191 -9.64 9.78 22.57
N LEU A 192 -9.65 9.38 21.30
CA LEU A 192 -10.28 10.08 20.18
C LEU A 192 -11.39 9.24 19.56
N GLY A 193 -12.18 9.85 18.69
CA GLY A 193 -13.03 9.11 17.75
C GLY A 193 -12.23 8.65 16.51
N GLU A 194 -12.59 7.52 15.92
CA GLU A 194 -11.90 6.97 14.71
C GLU A 194 -11.91 7.95 13.52
N ALA A 195 -13.00 8.72 13.34
CA ALA A 195 -13.10 9.74 12.31
C ALA A 195 -12.04 10.85 12.51
N THR A 196 -11.76 11.21 13.77
CA THR A 196 -10.73 12.20 14.12
C THR A 196 -9.34 11.63 13.85
N VAL A 197 -9.10 10.36 14.19
CA VAL A 197 -7.84 9.66 13.86
C VAL A 197 -7.62 9.64 12.35
N LYS A 198 -8.63 9.28 11.56
CA LYS A 198 -8.55 9.30 10.09
C LYS A 198 -8.14 10.68 9.57
N THR A 199 -8.69 11.74 10.14
CA THR A 199 -8.33 13.12 9.79
C THR A 199 -6.87 13.44 10.13
N HIS A 200 -6.38 13.01 11.30
CA HIS A 200 -4.98 13.21 11.67
C HIS A 200 -4.03 12.42 10.76
N VAL A 201 -4.33 11.15 10.46
CA VAL A 201 -3.55 10.34 9.50
C VAL A 201 -3.48 11.04 8.15
N SER A 202 -4.62 11.49 7.60
CA SER A 202 -4.63 12.20 6.31
C SER A 202 -3.78 13.48 6.33
N ARG A 203 -3.78 14.22 7.43
CA ARG A 203 -2.94 15.42 7.59
C ARG A 203 -1.45 15.09 7.66
N VAL A 204 -1.09 14.02 8.39
CA VAL A 204 0.29 13.52 8.45
C VAL A 204 0.78 13.15 7.06
N LEU A 205 0.00 12.34 6.32
CA LEU A 205 0.34 11.95 4.96
C LEU A 205 0.53 13.16 4.04
N ALA A 206 -0.40 14.12 4.08
CA ALA A 206 -0.32 15.34 3.27
C ALA A 206 0.91 16.20 3.61
N LYS A 207 1.22 16.40 4.90
CA LYS A 207 2.37 17.20 5.35
C LYS A 207 3.71 16.56 4.98
N LEU A 208 3.78 15.22 5.04
CA LEU A 208 5.00 14.48 4.71
C LEU A 208 5.11 14.12 3.22
N GLY A 209 4.08 14.47 2.40
CA GLY A 209 4.07 14.12 0.98
C GLY A 209 3.94 12.62 0.72
N LEU A 210 3.33 11.87 1.64
CA LEU A 210 3.19 10.43 1.58
C LEU A 210 1.84 10.04 0.98
N ARG A 211 1.83 8.96 0.20
CA ARG A 211 0.63 8.52 -0.53
C ARG A 211 -0.36 7.76 0.35
N ASP A 212 0.15 6.94 1.25
CA ASP A 212 -0.64 6.02 2.06
C ASP A 212 0.04 5.71 3.40
N ARG A 213 -0.67 4.94 4.22
CA ARG A 213 -0.22 4.54 5.55
C ARG A 213 1.06 3.70 5.53
N VAL A 214 1.26 2.89 4.49
CA VAL A 214 2.45 2.05 4.36
C VAL A 214 3.69 2.92 4.22
N GLN A 215 3.59 3.97 3.38
CA GLN A 215 4.67 4.94 3.22
C GLN A 215 4.96 5.70 4.51
N ALA A 216 3.95 5.95 5.35
CA ALA A 216 4.17 6.57 6.67
C ALA A 216 4.96 5.65 7.61
N VAL A 217 4.73 4.34 7.57
CA VAL A 217 5.53 3.36 8.32
C VAL A 217 6.97 3.38 7.87
N VAL A 218 7.23 3.22 6.55
CA VAL A 218 8.58 3.25 5.97
C VAL A 218 9.29 4.55 6.36
N PHE A 219 8.64 5.69 6.13
CA PHE A 219 9.17 7.01 6.46
C PHE A 219 9.58 7.12 7.94
N ALA A 220 8.73 6.68 8.86
CA ALA A 220 8.99 6.78 10.29
C ALA A 220 10.24 6.00 10.72
N TYR A 221 10.49 4.83 10.12
CA TYR A 221 11.69 4.04 10.38
C TYR A 221 12.94 4.63 9.69
N GLU A 222 12.85 5.02 8.43
CA GLU A 222 13.98 5.60 7.68
C GLU A 222 14.48 6.91 8.29
N HIS A 223 13.57 7.71 8.88
CA HIS A 223 13.90 8.99 9.50
C HIS A 223 14.08 8.91 11.03
N GLY A 224 14.08 7.70 11.62
CA GLY A 224 14.33 7.49 13.03
C GLY A 224 13.24 8.06 13.97
N VAL A 225 12.02 8.31 13.47
CA VAL A 225 10.86 8.72 14.29
C VAL A 225 10.51 7.62 15.29
N VAL A 226 10.63 6.36 14.86
CA VAL A 226 10.53 5.19 15.72
C VAL A 226 11.77 4.31 15.55
N ARG A 227 12.10 3.57 16.62
CA ARG A 227 13.18 2.60 16.60
C ARG A 227 12.62 1.22 16.89
N PRO A 228 13.14 0.17 16.24
CA PRO A 228 12.76 -1.20 16.55
C PRO A 228 13.09 -1.53 18.01
N GLY A 229 12.12 -2.03 18.80
CA GLY A 229 12.32 -2.48 20.18
C GLY A 229 12.23 -1.40 21.24
N GLY A 230 11.71 -0.22 20.90
CA GLY A 230 11.37 0.84 21.87
C GLY A 230 9.91 0.74 22.33
#